data_008774423caea89b51fb7cf40822e7fb
#
_entry.id   008774423caea89b51fb7cf40822e7fb
#
_cell.length_a   1.000
_cell.length_b   1.000
_cell.length_c   1.000
_cell.angle_alpha   90.00
_cell.angle_beta   90.00
_cell.angle_gamma   90.00
#
_symmetry.space_group_name_H-M   'P 1'
#
loop_
_entity.id
_entity.type
_entity.pdbx_description
1 polymer ?
#
loop_
_entity_poly.entity_id
_entity_poly.type
_entity_poly.pdbx_seq_one_letter_code
_entity_poly.pdbx_strand_id
1 'polypeptide(L)'
;MNGCGKSTLFKIIAGILKPDCGTIEESDDVEIGALIENPGFIETESLSYNLKFLANLKHHYDQNKISHLCNLYHLDYNDKTAIKKYSLGMRQKAGIIQAIMENQNIILLDEPTRGLDKESIQIFIHHINNLILENKAVIIASHDYHEGIHFTKIYKMENGHLI
;
A
#
# COMPACT_ATOMS: atom_id res chain seq x y z
N MET A 1 7.14 -15.20 11.23
CA MET A 1 7.71 -14.64 12.49
C MET A 1 7.65 -13.11 12.39
N ASN A 2 7.01 -12.45 13.36
CA ASN A 2 7.08 -11.00 13.47
C ASN A 2 8.52 -10.59 13.83
N GLY A 3 9.03 -9.48 13.28
CA GLY A 3 10.36 -9.00 13.58
C GLY A 3 11.51 -9.56 12.72
N CYS A 4 11.23 -10.28 11.63
CA CYS A 4 12.29 -10.78 10.74
C CYS A 4 12.92 -9.70 9.83
N GLY A 5 12.39 -8.46 9.82
CA GLY A 5 12.95 -7.32 9.08
C GLY A 5 12.17 -6.85 7.85
N LYS A 6 10.99 -7.44 7.50
CA LYS A 6 10.21 -7.06 6.31
C LYS A 6 9.88 -5.57 6.25
N SER A 7 9.27 -5.03 7.31
CA SER A 7 8.93 -3.60 7.38
C SER A 7 10.16 -2.69 7.35
N THR A 8 11.27 -3.13 7.95
CA THR A 8 12.56 -2.40 7.91
C THR A 8 13.08 -2.33 6.48
N LEU A 9 13.08 -3.46 5.75
CA LEU A 9 13.48 -3.49 4.34
C LEU A 9 12.61 -2.55 3.49
N PHE A 10 11.29 -2.57 3.69
CA PHE A 10 10.39 -1.66 2.96
C PHE A 10 10.65 -0.19 3.29
N LYS A 11 10.93 0.14 4.55
CA LYS A 11 11.29 1.51 4.96
C LYS A 11 12.62 1.96 4.33
N ILE A 12 13.56 1.04 4.15
CA ILE A 12 14.83 1.32 3.46
C ILE A 12 14.57 1.54 1.97
N ILE A 13 13.83 0.66 1.30
CA ILE A 13 13.48 0.82 -0.13
C ILE A 13 12.69 2.13 -0.38
N ALA A 14 11.77 2.47 0.51
CA ALA A 14 10.98 3.71 0.42
C ALA A 14 11.76 4.99 0.81
N GLY A 15 13.04 4.90 1.13
CA GLY A 15 13.87 6.03 1.54
C GLY A 15 13.54 6.62 2.92
N ILE A 16 12.72 5.94 3.71
CA ILE A 16 12.33 6.37 5.08
C ILE A 16 13.47 6.11 6.08
N LEU A 17 14.20 5.01 5.87
CA LEU A 17 15.38 4.65 6.67
C LEU A 17 16.61 4.57 5.77
N LYS A 18 17.75 5.02 6.30
CA LYS A 18 19.05 4.81 5.63
C LYS A 18 19.60 3.44 6.01
N PRO A 19 20.20 2.69 5.08
CA PRO A 19 20.92 1.46 5.41
C PRO A 19 22.20 1.79 6.19
N ASP A 20 22.56 0.94 7.15
CA ASP A 20 23.82 1.07 7.89
C ASP A 20 25.03 0.77 7.00
N CYS A 21 24.86 -0.09 5.99
CA CYS A 21 25.86 -0.42 4.98
C CYS A 21 25.18 -0.83 3.67
N GLY A 22 25.93 -0.81 2.57
CA GLY A 22 25.40 -1.07 1.23
C GLY A 22 24.82 0.17 0.55
N THR A 23 24.29 -0.02 -0.64
CA THR A 23 23.71 1.06 -1.50
C THR A 23 22.35 0.66 -2.01
N ILE A 24 21.50 1.64 -2.26
CA ILE A 24 20.27 1.51 -3.03
C ILE A 24 20.51 2.27 -4.33
N GLU A 25 20.27 1.60 -5.45
CA GLU A 25 20.30 2.21 -6.76
C GLU A 25 18.88 2.21 -7.31
N GLU A 26 18.41 3.37 -7.72
CA GLU A 26 17.08 3.55 -8.31
C GLU A 26 17.21 4.36 -9.61
N SER A 27 16.32 4.12 -10.56
CA SER A 27 16.23 4.93 -11.78
C SER A 27 15.46 6.22 -11.51
N ASP A 28 15.70 7.25 -12.34
CA ASP A 28 15.15 8.60 -12.17
C ASP A 28 13.61 8.66 -12.25
N ASP A 29 12.98 7.65 -12.82
CA ASP A 29 11.53 7.55 -13.04
C ASP A 29 10.79 6.74 -11.96
N VAL A 30 11.46 6.39 -10.86
CA VAL A 30 10.86 5.61 -9.77
C VAL A 30 9.89 6.46 -8.95
N GLU A 31 8.64 6.01 -8.92
CA GLU A 31 7.58 6.54 -8.06
C GLU A 31 7.06 5.45 -7.13
N ILE A 32 7.40 5.53 -5.86
CA ILE A 32 7.04 4.53 -4.86
C ILE A 32 5.73 4.91 -4.17
N GLY A 33 4.77 3.97 -4.16
CA GLY A 33 3.63 3.98 -3.26
C GLY A 33 3.82 2.93 -2.18
N ALA A 34 3.53 3.27 -0.93
CA ALA A 34 3.79 2.36 0.17
C ALA A 34 2.68 2.32 1.21
N LEU A 35 2.32 1.12 1.63
CA LEU A 35 1.58 0.83 2.85
C LEU A 35 2.51 0.03 3.76
N ILE A 36 3.15 0.71 4.70
CA ILE A 36 4.09 0.12 5.65
C ILE A 36 3.54 0.34 7.06
N GLU A 37 3.30 -0.74 7.79
CA GLU A 37 2.66 -0.70 9.11
C GLU A 37 1.25 -0.05 9.04
N ASN A 38 1.00 0.96 9.88
CA ASN A 38 -0.28 1.68 9.87
C ASN A 38 -0.17 2.95 9.02
N PRO A 39 -1.14 3.24 8.14
CA PRO A 39 -1.14 4.47 7.37
C PRO A 39 -1.24 5.70 8.29
N GLY A 40 -0.37 6.69 8.04
CA GLY A 40 -0.26 7.94 8.82
C GLY A 40 -1.29 8.97 8.38
N PHE A 41 -2.57 8.75 8.65
CA PHE A 41 -3.64 9.71 8.35
C PHE A 41 -3.80 10.77 9.43
N ILE A 42 -4.31 11.94 9.05
CA ILE A 42 -4.78 12.97 9.97
C ILE A 42 -6.10 12.47 10.59
N GLU A 43 -6.03 12.02 11.83
CA GLU A 43 -7.08 11.27 12.52
C GLU A 43 -8.42 12.02 12.65
N THR A 44 -8.39 13.34 12.70
CA THR A 44 -9.58 14.19 12.82
C THR A 44 -10.28 14.47 11.50
N GLU A 45 -9.62 14.17 10.39
CA GLU A 45 -10.10 14.47 9.06
C GLU A 45 -10.77 13.27 8.38
N SER A 46 -11.58 13.55 7.36
CA SER A 46 -12.24 12.52 6.53
C SER A 46 -11.24 11.80 5.61
N LEU A 47 -11.67 10.66 5.04
CA LEU A 47 -10.89 9.94 4.03
C LEU A 47 -10.57 10.85 2.83
N SER A 48 -11.57 11.52 2.27
CA SER A 48 -11.37 12.40 1.11
C SER A 48 -10.40 13.54 1.38
N TYR A 49 -10.43 14.12 2.57
CA TYR A 49 -9.45 15.14 2.97
C TYR A 49 -8.03 14.57 2.98
N ASN A 50 -7.84 13.44 3.65
CA ASN A 50 -6.53 12.78 3.75
C ASN A 50 -5.96 12.41 2.39
N LEU A 51 -6.73 11.73 1.53
CA LEU A 51 -6.26 11.32 0.20
C LEU A 51 -5.94 12.53 -0.69
N LYS A 52 -6.79 13.56 -0.65
CA LYS A 52 -6.54 14.82 -1.37
C LYS A 52 -5.28 15.53 -0.88
N PHE A 53 -5.09 15.60 0.44
CA PHE A 53 -3.91 16.23 1.04
C PHE A 53 -2.63 15.52 0.58
N LEU A 54 -2.58 14.18 0.68
CA LEU A 54 -1.41 13.38 0.30
C LEU A 54 -1.10 13.50 -1.20
N ALA A 55 -2.10 13.34 -2.07
CA ALA A 55 -1.89 13.45 -3.52
C ALA A 55 -1.46 14.86 -3.97
N ASN A 56 -1.84 15.91 -3.25
CA ASN A 56 -1.40 17.26 -3.54
C ASN A 56 0.06 17.54 -3.15
N LEU A 57 0.68 16.73 -2.30
CA LEU A 57 2.12 16.88 -1.98
C LEU A 57 3.02 16.72 -3.20
N LYS A 58 2.59 15.88 -4.15
CA LYS A 58 3.28 15.67 -5.45
C LYS A 58 2.53 16.26 -6.65
N HIS A 59 1.46 17.03 -6.41
CA HIS A 59 0.59 17.58 -7.46
C HIS A 59 -0.09 16.53 -8.36
N HIS A 60 -0.31 15.33 -7.87
CA HIS A 60 -0.91 14.18 -8.60
C HIS A 60 -2.37 13.91 -8.22
N TYR A 61 -3.09 14.92 -7.70
CA TYR A 61 -4.47 14.74 -7.28
C TYR A 61 -5.41 14.54 -8.47
N ASP A 62 -5.98 13.36 -8.58
CA ASP A 62 -7.07 13.00 -9.50
C ASP A 62 -8.27 12.49 -8.70
N GLN A 63 -9.29 13.36 -8.57
CA GLN A 63 -10.51 13.03 -7.82
C GLN A 63 -11.27 11.84 -8.41
N ASN A 64 -11.33 11.71 -9.73
CA ASN A 64 -12.07 10.65 -10.39
C ASN A 64 -11.42 9.29 -10.12
N LYS A 65 -10.10 9.20 -10.27
CA LYS A 65 -9.33 7.99 -9.95
C LYS A 65 -9.48 7.62 -8.47
N ILE A 66 -9.31 8.58 -7.55
CA ILE A 66 -9.39 8.33 -6.11
C ILE A 66 -10.80 7.90 -5.70
N SER A 67 -11.86 8.57 -6.18
CA SER A 67 -13.23 8.19 -5.86
C SER A 67 -13.59 6.82 -6.45
N HIS A 68 -13.09 6.48 -7.63
CA HIS A 68 -13.23 5.14 -8.22
C HIS A 68 -12.58 4.07 -7.34
N LEU A 69 -11.35 4.30 -6.86
CA LEU A 69 -10.67 3.39 -5.94
C LEU A 69 -11.43 3.23 -4.61
N CYS A 70 -11.97 4.33 -4.05
CA CYS A 70 -12.79 4.25 -2.85
C CYS A 70 -14.02 3.36 -3.07
N ASN A 71 -14.75 3.56 -4.18
CA ASN A 71 -15.90 2.75 -4.53
C ASN A 71 -15.53 1.26 -4.71
N LEU A 72 -14.40 0.98 -5.36
CA LEU A 72 -13.90 -0.38 -5.56
C LEU A 72 -13.69 -1.12 -4.23
N TYR A 73 -13.16 -0.42 -3.22
CA TYR A 73 -12.95 -0.97 -1.88
C TYR A 73 -14.14 -0.76 -0.91
N HIS A 74 -15.31 -0.38 -1.42
CA HIS A 74 -16.54 -0.14 -0.64
C HIS A 74 -16.33 0.91 0.47
N LEU A 75 -15.59 1.97 0.16
CA LEU A 75 -15.47 3.17 1.00
C LEU A 75 -16.17 4.33 0.30
N ASP A 76 -17.02 5.05 1.03
CA ASP A 76 -17.64 6.26 0.48
C ASP A 76 -16.65 7.44 0.53
N TYR A 77 -16.23 7.89 -0.66
CA TYR A 77 -15.33 9.05 -0.80
C TYR A 77 -15.92 10.33 -0.20
N ASN A 78 -17.25 10.49 -0.20
CA ASN A 78 -17.95 11.67 0.28
C ASN A 78 -18.30 11.62 1.78
N ASP A 79 -18.04 10.47 2.45
CA ASP A 79 -18.26 10.34 3.89
C ASP A 79 -17.38 11.35 4.65
N LYS A 80 -18.01 12.11 5.55
CA LYS A 80 -17.34 13.11 6.41
C LYS A 80 -16.87 12.52 7.73
N THR A 81 -17.05 11.23 7.93
CA THR A 81 -16.58 10.55 9.14
C THR A 81 -15.06 10.65 9.26
N ALA A 82 -14.59 11.09 10.42
CA ALA A 82 -13.17 11.21 10.72
C ALA A 82 -12.49 9.82 10.76
N ILE A 83 -11.28 9.70 10.22
CA ILE A 83 -10.52 8.45 10.11
C ILE A 83 -10.35 7.73 11.46
N LYS A 84 -10.26 8.46 12.57
CA LYS A 84 -10.20 7.86 13.91
C LYS A 84 -11.38 6.94 14.26
N LYS A 85 -12.51 7.09 13.57
CA LYS A 85 -13.71 6.24 13.73
C LYS A 85 -13.73 5.03 12.80
N TYR A 86 -12.78 4.92 11.89
CA TYR A 86 -12.72 3.80 10.95
C TYR A 86 -12.34 2.51 11.68
N SER A 87 -12.95 1.41 11.26
CA SER A 87 -12.52 0.07 11.68
C SER A 87 -11.11 -0.24 11.15
N LEU A 88 -10.48 -1.28 11.69
CA LEU A 88 -9.18 -1.75 11.21
C LEU A 88 -9.23 -2.03 9.70
N GLY A 89 -10.25 -2.76 9.23
CA GLY A 89 -10.42 -3.07 7.80
C GLY A 89 -10.63 -1.83 6.94
N MET A 90 -11.41 -0.83 7.40
CA MET A 90 -11.57 0.44 6.68
C MET A 90 -10.26 1.21 6.57
N ARG A 91 -9.47 1.26 7.65
CA ARG A 91 -8.14 1.89 7.64
C ARG A 91 -7.20 1.18 6.70
N GLN A 92 -7.24 -0.15 6.67
CA GLN A 92 -6.42 -0.96 5.77
C GLN A 92 -6.76 -0.69 4.31
N LYS A 93 -8.05 -0.67 3.96
CA LYS A 93 -8.54 -0.28 2.62
C LYS A 93 -8.06 1.13 2.23
N ALA A 94 -8.20 2.10 3.12
CA ALA A 94 -7.72 3.47 2.91
C ALA A 94 -6.20 3.52 2.67
N GLY A 95 -5.42 2.74 3.41
CA GLY A 95 -3.97 2.62 3.23
C GLY A 95 -3.57 1.99 1.89
N ILE A 96 -4.30 0.96 1.43
CA ILE A 96 -4.12 0.38 0.10
C ILE A 96 -4.39 1.46 -0.96
N ILE A 97 -5.52 2.16 -0.87
CA ILE A 97 -5.88 3.23 -1.82
C ILE A 97 -4.78 4.30 -1.86
N GLN A 98 -4.31 4.77 -0.72
CA GLN A 98 -3.23 5.75 -0.63
C GLN A 98 -1.95 5.28 -1.34
N ALA A 99 -1.60 4.00 -1.24
CA ALA A 99 -0.40 3.46 -1.86
C ALA A 99 -0.47 3.35 -3.40
N ILE A 100 -1.68 3.42 -3.99
CA ILE A 100 -1.90 3.17 -5.43
C ILE A 100 -2.65 4.30 -6.16
N MET A 101 -3.04 5.36 -5.46
CA MET A 101 -3.93 6.41 -6.00
C MET A 101 -3.27 7.36 -7.00
N GLU A 102 -1.95 7.42 -7.02
CA GLU A 102 -1.19 8.32 -7.91
C GLU A 102 -0.62 7.54 -9.11
N ASN A 103 0.54 7.93 -9.60
CA ASN A 103 1.21 7.31 -10.75
C ASN A 103 2.35 6.36 -10.34
N GLN A 104 2.27 5.80 -9.14
CA GLN A 104 3.29 4.88 -8.63
C GLN A 104 3.53 3.74 -9.62
N ASN A 105 4.82 3.47 -9.88
CA ASN A 105 5.27 2.32 -10.69
C ASN A 105 5.88 1.21 -9.82
N ILE A 106 6.23 1.51 -8.55
CA ILE A 106 6.60 0.53 -7.54
C ILE A 106 5.63 0.67 -6.35
N ILE A 107 5.07 -0.45 -5.91
CA ILE A 107 4.08 -0.50 -4.83
C ILE A 107 4.58 -1.48 -3.76
N LEU A 108 4.75 -0.98 -2.53
CA LEU A 108 5.20 -1.75 -1.38
C LEU A 108 4.04 -1.94 -0.40
N LEU A 109 3.66 -3.18 -0.12
CA LEU A 109 2.52 -3.49 0.73
C LEU A 109 2.93 -4.43 1.87
N ASP A 110 2.92 -3.91 3.10
CA ASP A 110 3.23 -4.67 4.31
C ASP A 110 1.93 -5.14 4.98
N GLU A 111 1.72 -6.47 5.03
CA GLU A 111 0.52 -7.12 5.55
C GLU A 111 -0.81 -6.51 5.02
N PRO A 112 -0.98 -6.36 3.68
CA PRO A 112 -2.06 -5.53 3.12
C PRO A 112 -3.46 -6.09 3.38
N THR A 113 -3.59 -7.38 3.63
CA THR A 113 -4.90 -8.05 3.85
C THR A 113 -5.30 -8.14 5.31
N ARG A 114 -4.47 -7.64 6.22
CA ARG A 114 -4.75 -7.67 7.65
C ARG A 114 -6.05 -6.95 7.98
N GLY A 115 -7.01 -7.68 8.57
CA GLY A 115 -8.30 -7.12 8.99
C GLY A 115 -9.30 -6.89 7.86
N LEU A 116 -9.00 -7.32 6.62
CA LEU A 116 -9.96 -7.34 5.52
C LEU A 116 -10.89 -8.54 5.63
N ASP A 117 -12.14 -8.35 5.21
CA ASP A 117 -13.09 -9.42 4.98
C ASP A 117 -12.78 -10.18 3.68
N LYS A 118 -13.41 -11.35 3.49
CA LYS A 118 -13.17 -12.21 2.32
C LYS A 118 -13.43 -11.50 0.98
N GLU A 119 -14.47 -10.70 0.91
CA GLU A 119 -14.82 -9.96 -0.31
C GLU A 119 -13.74 -8.93 -0.64
N SER A 120 -13.31 -8.15 0.35
CA SER A 120 -12.24 -7.17 0.19
C SER A 120 -10.89 -7.80 -0.18
N ILE A 121 -10.59 -9.03 0.29
CA ILE A 121 -9.41 -9.78 -0.14
C ILE A 121 -9.53 -10.15 -1.62
N GLN A 122 -10.70 -10.57 -2.12
CA GLN A 122 -10.87 -10.87 -3.54
C GLN A 122 -10.72 -9.62 -4.43
N ILE A 123 -11.27 -8.50 -3.99
CA ILE A 123 -11.08 -7.19 -4.65
C ILE A 123 -9.57 -6.84 -4.70
N PHE A 124 -8.88 -6.99 -3.59
CA PHE A 124 -7.44 -6.75 -3.50
C PHE A 124 -6.65 -7.63 -4.48
N ILE A 125 -6.89 -8.95 -4.50
CA ILE A 125 -6.22 -9.89 -5.41
C ILE A 125 -6.43 -9.49 -6.87
N HIS A 126 -7.69 -9.22 -7.25
CA HIS A 126 -8.02 -8.78 -8.61
C HIS A 126 -7.29 -7.47 -8.98
N HIS A 127 -7.29 -6.50 -8.06
CA HIS A 127 -6.63 -5.22 -8.29
C HIS A 127 -5.11 -5.36 -8.42
N ILE A 128 -4.46 -6.16 -7.58
CA ILE A 128 -3.01 -6.43 -7.69
C ILE A 128 -2.67 -7.03 -9.05
N ASN A 129 -3.44 -8.02 -9.52
CA ASN A 129 -3.21 -8.62 -10.83
C ASN A 129 -3.37 -7.60 -11.98
N ASN A 130 -4.31 -6.66 -11.87
CA ASN A 130 -4.46 -5.58 -12.85
C ASN A 130 -3.26 -4.62 -12.84
N LEU A 131 -2.75 -4.25 -11.67
CA LEU A 131 -1.54 -3.41 -11.56
C LEU A 131 -0.31 -4.08 -12.20
N ILE A 132 -0.18 -5.41 -12.08
CA ILE A 132 0.87 -6.19 -12.74
C ILE A 132 0.70 -6.14 -14.28
N LEU A 133 -0.53 -6.25 -14.78
CA LEU A 133 -0.83 -6.12 -16.21
C LEU A 133 -0.53 -4.70 -16.75
N GLU A 134 -0.60 -3.68 -15.90
CA GLU A 134 -0.19 -2.30 -16.18
C GLU A 134 1.34 -2.09 -16.09
N ASN A 135 2.14 -3.15 -16.01
CA ASN A 135 3.60 -3.14 -15.85
C ASN A 135 4.09 -2.45 -14.57
N LYS A 136 3.29 -2.44 -13.50
CA LYS A 136 3.71 -1.96 -12.19
C LYS A 136 4.40 -3.07 -11.40
N ALA A 137 5.47 -2.74 -10.68
CA ALA A 137 6.12 -3.65 -9.76
C ALA A 137 5.39 -3.61 -8.40
N VAL A 138 4.88 -4.76 -7.95
CA VAL A 138 4.22 -4.88 -6.66
C VAL A 138 5.00 -5.84 -5.77
N ILE A 139 5.41 -5.36 -4.60
CA ILE A 139 6.12 -6.16 -3.60
C ILE A 139 5.23 -6.26 -2.36
N ILE A 140 4.89 -7.49 -1.98
CA ILE A 140 4.03 -7.79 -0.86
C ILE A 140 4.83 -8.53 0.20
N ALA A 141 4.85 -7.98 1.41
CA ALA A 141 5.33 -8.67 2.59
C ALA A 141 4.11 -9.19 3.37
N SER A 142 3.99 -10.50 3.50
CA SER A 142 2.88 -11.12 4.22
C SER A 142 3.30 -12.41 4.92
N HIS A 143 2.56 -12.78 5.94
CA HIS A 143 2.62 -14.12 6.55
C HIS A 143 1.70 -15.11 5.82
N ASP A 144 0.66 -14.60 5.16
CA ASP A 144 -0.31 -15.41 4.44
C ASP A 144 0.06 -15.49 2.96
N TYR A 145 -0.12 -16.68 2.39
CA TYR A 145 -0.07 -16.87 0.94
C TYR A 145 -1.44 -16.58 0.35
N HIS A 146 -1.50 -15.64 -0.60
CA HIS A 146 -2.75 -15.29 -1.26
C HIS A 146 -2.88 -16.05 -2.58
N GLU A 147 -3.64 -17.14 -2.56
CA GLU A 147 -4.03 -17.83 -3.79
C GLU A 147 -4.74 -16.85 -4.74
N GLY A 148 -4.33 -16.89 -6.01
CA GLY A 148 -4.88 -16.00 -7.07
C GLY A 148 -4.05 -14.77 -7.38
N ILE A 149 -3.00 -14.43 -6.62
CA ILE A 149 -2.00 -13.44 -7.05
C ILE A 149 -0.93 -14.14 -7.89
N HIS A 150 -0.66 -13.57 -9.08
CA HIS A 150 0.36 -14.10 -10.00
C HIS A 150 1.75 -13.59 -9.62
N PHE A 151 2.37 -14.20 -8.61
CA PHE A 151 3.73 -13.87 -8.20
C PHE A 151 4.77 -14.31 -9.24
N THR A 152 5.67 -13.40 -9.61
CA THR A 152 6.84 -13.72 -10.45
C THR A 152 7.97 -14.33 -9.64
N LYS A 153 8.11 -13.91 -8.36
CA LYS A 153 9.11 -14.43 -7.42
C LYS A 153 8.57 -14.40 -6.00
N ILE A 154 8.97 -15.38 -5.22
CA ILE A 154 8.65 -15.47 -3.78
C ILE A 154 9.97 -15.65 -3.03
N TYR A 155 10.17 -14.84 -2.02
CA TYR A 155 11.33 -14.89 -1.13
C TYR A 155 10.88 -15.17 0.29
N LYS A 156 11.69 -15.91 1.02
CA LYS A 156 11.53 -16.08 2.45
C LYS A 156 12.50 -15.11 3.16
N MET A 157 12.03 -14.47 4.21
CA MET A 157 12.87 -13.61 5.04
C MET A 157 13.06 -14.23 6.41
N GLU A 158 14.31 -14.54 6.76
CA GLU A 158 14.69 -15.12 8.06
C GLU A 158 15.86 -14.35 8.64
N ASN A 159 15.72 -13.89 9.90
CA ASN A 159 16.80 -13.19 10.64
C ASN A 159 17.44 -12.05 9.84
N GLY A 160 16.64 -11.29 9.09
CA GLY A 160 17.12 -10.18 8.26
C GLY A 160 17.72 -10.56 6.90
N HIS A 161 17.71 -11.84 6.53
CA HIS A 161 18.19 -12.32 5.24
C HIS A 161 17.05 -12.76 4.34
N LEU A 162 17.14 -12.43 3.04
CA LEU A 162 16.27 -12.98 1.98
C LEU A 162 16.87 -14.29 1.47
N ILE A 163 16.03 -15.34 1.42
CA ILE A 163 16.40 -16.70 1.01
C ILE A 163 15.45 -17.13 -0.12
#